data_a21b8eb75b808045c915d77afb8b38bc
#
_entry.id   a21b8eb75b808045c915d77afb8b38bc
#
_cell.length_a   1.000
_cell.length_b   1.000
_cell.length_c   1.000
_cell.angle_alpha   90.00
_cell.angle_beta   90.00
_cell.angle_gamma   90.00
#
_symmetry.space_group_name_H-M   'P 1'
#
loop_
_entity.id
_entity.type
_entity.pdbx_description
1 polymer ?
#
loop_
_entity_poly.entity_id
_entity_poly.type
_entity_poly.pdbx_seq_one_letter_code
_entity_poly.pdbx_strand_id
1 'polypeptide(L)'
;MDTLKTYYSKRVQEYESIYHKPERQHDLEHLKQMLRSLSSGQSVLEVACGTGYWTQGMAEAATSIIAVDNVAEVLEVARQKRIDESKVTFVKADAYDLAPLVGSFSMALVAFWWSHIPKEKIPQFLRSLHGPLTHNSLVVLVDNKYVPGSSTPITEWDSSGNTYQTRTLSDGSEYRILKNFPKETELRDSVESYAEDFDYKELDYFWIATYRVAK
;
A
#
# COMPACT_ATOMS: atom_id res chain seq x y z
N MET A 1 11.04 3.47 -12.45
CA MET A 1 9.78 4.11 -11.99
C MET A 1 8.77 4.26 -13.11
N ASP A 2 9.16 4.67 -14.30
CA ASP A 2 8.22 4.78 -15.44
C ASP A 2 7.51 3.47 -15.80
N THR A 3 8.21 2.33 -15.73
CA THR A 3 7.62 1.01 -16.07
C THR A 3 6.47 0.64 -15.16
N LEU A 4 6.59 0.86 -13.83
CA LEU A 4 5.55 0.54 -12.87
C LEU A 4 4.32 1.43 -13.07
N LYS A 5 4.53 2.75 -13.26
CA LYS A 5 3.46 3.69 -13.54
C LYS A 5 2.73 3.35 -14.84
N THR A 6 3.48 3.07 -15.92
CA THR A 6 2.90 2.66 -17.21
C THR A 6 2.10 1.37 -17.09
N TYR A 7 2.61 0.38 -16.35
CA TYR A 7 1.91 -0.87 -16.09
C TYR A 7 0.56 -0.63 -15.40
N TYR A 8 0.54 0.14 -14.30
CA TYR A 8 -0.69 0.39 -13.55
C TYR A 8 -1.68 1.29 -14.30
N SER A 9 -1.21 2.26 -15.09
CA SER A 9 -2.07 3.06 -15.98
C SER A 9 -2.79 2.18 -17.01
N LYS A 10 -2.09 1.25 -17.65
CA LYS A 10 -2.69 0.32 -18.62
C LYS A 10 -3.57 -0.75 -17.98
N ARG A 11 -3.30 -1.13 -16.75
CA ARG A 11 -4.01 -2.19 -16.04
C ARG A 11 -5.30 -1.71 -15.37
N VAL A 12 -5.70 -0.45 -15.48
CA VAL A 12 -6.81 0.13 -14.71
C VAL A 12 -8.08 -0.73 -14.76
N GLN A 13 -8.45 -1.27 -15.92
CA GLN A 13 -9.63 -2.11 -16.10
C GLN A 13 -9.55 -3.46 -15.38
N GLU A 14 -8.34 -3.96 -15.13
CA GLU A 14 -8.07 -5.24 -14.49
C GLU A 14 -7.50 -5.08 -13.07
N TYR A 15 -7.41 -3.83 -12.58
CA TYR A 15 -6.69 -3.51 -11.35
C TYR A 15 -7.15 -4.35 -10.15
N GLU A 16 -8.45 -4.48 -9.98
CA GLU A 16 -9.06 -5.18 -8.83
C GLU A 16 -9.16 -6.70 -9.03
N SER A 17 -8.81 -7.24 -10.20
CA SER A 17 -8.85 -8.70 -10.44
C SER A 17 -8.03 -9.51 -9.42
N ILE A 18 -6.96 -8.92 -8.87
CA ILE A 18 -6.13 -9.54 -7.82
C ILE A 18 -6.90 -9.81 -6.52
N TYR A 19 -7.95 -9.01 -6.25
CA TYR A 19 -8.81 -9.14 -5.08
C TYR A 19 -9.96 -10.16 -5.29
N HIS A 20 -10.12 -10.68 -6.50
CA HIS A 20 -11.20 -11.65 -6.81
C HIS A 20 -10.74 -13.12 -6.76
N LYS A 21 -9.49 -13.39 -6.40
CA LYS A 21 -8.98 -14.76 -6.25
C LYS A 21 -9.72 -15.48 -5.14
N PRO A 22 -10.40 -16.63 -5.43
CA PRO A 22 -11.25 -17.32 -4.44
C PRO A 22 -10.50 -17.73 -3.18
N GLU A 23 -9.26 -18.22 -3.33
CA GLU A 23 -8.42 -18.68 -2.22
C GLU A 23 -8.00 -17.58 -1.24
N ARG A 24 -8.14 -16.30 -1.63
CA ARG A 24 -7.72 -15.13 -0.84
C ARG A 24 -8.87 -14.43 -0.12
N GLN A 25 -10.12 -14.85 -0.36
CA GLN A 25 -11.29 -14.11 0.13
C GLN A 25 -11.35 -14.04 1.66
N HIS A 26 -10.97 -15.12 2.35
CA HIS A 26 -10.94 -15.15 3.80
C HIS A 26 -9.98 -14.09 4.37
N ASP A 27 -8.75 -14.04 3.85
CA ASP A 27 -7.76 -13.06 4.29
C ASP A 27 -8.16 -11.63 3.96
N LEU A 28 -8.73 -11.40 2.75
CA LEU A 28 -9.18 -10.08 2.32
C LEU A 28 -10.29 -9.55 3.22
N GLU A 29 -11.25 -10.41 3.60
CA GLU A 29 -12.32 -10.01 4.51
C GLU A 29 -11.77 -9.69 5.90
N HIS A 30 -10.82 -10.51 6.40
CA HIS A 30 -10.15 -10.25 7.67
C HIS A 30 -9.39 -8.90 7.65
N LEU A 31 -8.64 -8.62 6.57
CA LEU A 31 -7.93 -7.35 6.40
C LEU A 31 -8.89 -6.16 6.34
N LYS A 32 -10.03 -6.26 5.64
CA LYS A 32 -11.06 -5.21 5.61
C LYS A 32 -11.57 -4.88 7.00
N GLN A 33 -11.90 -5.89 7.78
CA GLN A 33 -12.38 -5.72 9.16
C GLN A 33 -11.32 -5.08 10.06
N MET A 34 -10.06 -5.53 9.95
CA MET A 34 -8.95 -4.94 10.69
C MET A 34 -8.73 -3.48 10.31
N LEU A 35 -8.63 -3.16 9.03
CA LEU A 35 -8.40 -1.79 8.56
C LEU A 35 -9.54 -0.85 8.94
N ARG A 36 -10.79 -1.31 8.83
CA ARG A 36 -11.96 -0.55 9.31
C ARG A 36 -11.88 -0.26 10.81
N SER A 37 -11.49 -1.25 11.61
CA SER A 37 -11.34 -1.08 13.07
C SER A 37 -10.21 -0.10 13.41
N LEU A 38 -9.03 -0.26 12.79
CA LEU A 38 -7.86 0.58 13.03
C LEU A 38 -8.07 2.03 12.58
N SER A 39 -8.84 2.26 11.51
CA SER A 39 -9.15 3.60 10.98
C SER A 39 -10.26 4.32 11.73
N SER A 40 -10.93 3.65 12.68
CA SER A 40 -12.06 4.24 13.40
C SER A 40 -11.66 5.51 14.17
N GLY A 41 -12.30 6.64 13.83
CA GLY A 41 -12.02 7.94 14.41
C GLY A 41 -10.69 8.58 14.01
N GLN A 42 -9.95 7.99 13.08
CA GLN A 42 -8.64 8.47 12.64
C GLN A 42 -8.75 9.47 11.49
N SER A 43 -7.77 10.39 11.42
CA SER A 43 -7.44 11.15 10.22
C SER A 43 -6.37 10.35 9.46
N VAL A 44 -6.73 9.77 8.31
CA VAL A 44 -5.92 8.78 7.61
C VAL A 44 -5.21 9.37 6.40
N LEU A 45 -3.92 9.08 6.27
CA LEU A 45 -3.16 9.21 5.02
C LEU A 45 -3.05 7.80 4.39
N GLU A 46 -3.70 7.58 3.26
CA GLU A 46 -3.56 6.34 2.48
C GLU A 46 -2.59 6.57 1.32
N VAL A 47 -1.46 5.84 1.31
CA VAL A 47 -0.41 5.97 0.29
C VAL A 47 -0.52 4.87 -0.73
N ALA A 48 -0.43 5.24 -2.02
CA ALA A 48 -0.63 4.36 -3.17
C ALA A 48 -2.01 3.68 -3.14
N CYS A 49 -3.07 4.49 -3.00
CA CYS A 49 -4.44 4.02 -2.82
C CYS A 49 -5.01 3.28 -4.05
N GLY A 50 -4.38 3.41 -5.22
CA GLY A 50 -4.84 2.81 -6.47
C GLY A 50 -6.27 3.24 -6.81
N THR A 51 -7.13 2.27 -7.09
CA THR A 51 -8.56 2.48 -7.40
C THR A 51 -9.42 2.71 -6.16
N GLY A 52 -8.84 2.91 -4.96
CA GLY A 52 -9.60 3.17 -3.73
C GLY A 52 -10.29 1.94 -3.14
N TYR A 53 -9.78 0.74 -3.40
CA TYR A 53 -10.37 -0.50 -2.89
C TYR A 53 -10.40 -0.55 -1.36
N TRP A 54 -9.29 -0.17 -0.72
CA TRP A 54 -9.19 -0.12 0.74
C TRP A 54 -9.79 1.16 1.32
N THR A 55 -9.67 2.29 0.60
CA THR A 55 -10.29 3.56 0.96
C THR A 55 -11.77 3.40 1.26
N GLN A 56 -12.50 2.68 0.40
CA GLN A 56 -13.93 2.48 0.53
C GLN A 56 -14.33 1.83 1.87
N GLY A 57 -13.58 0.81 2.29
CA GLY A 57 -13.86 0.12 3.57
C GLY A 57 -13.55 0.96 4.81
N MET A 58 -12.52 1.81 4.74
CA MET A 58 -12.13 2.68 5.84
C MET A 58 -12.99 3.94 5.96
N ALA A 59 -13.52 4.46 4.84
CA ALA A 59 -14.28 5.71 4.80
C ALA A 59 -15.51 5.71 5.72
N GLU A 60 -16.08 4.54 5.98
CA GLU A 60 -17.23 4.43 6.91
C GLU A 60 -16.84 4.70 8.36
N ALA A 61 -15.59 4.38 8.76
CA ALA A 61 -15.15 4.44 10.15
C ALA A 61 -14.19 5.61 10.43
N ALA A 62 -13.42 6.04 9.44
CA ALA A 62 -12.47 7.14 9.56
C ALA A 62 -13.18 8.50 9.74
N THR A 63 -12.50 9.43 10.41
CA THR A 63 -12.92 10.83 10.48
C THR A 63 -12.71 11.52 9.14
N SER A 64 -11.54 11.30 8.53
CA SER A 64 -11.18 11.81 7.21
C SER A 64 -10.10 10.94 6.58
N ILE A 65 -10.04 10.92 5.25
CA ILE A 65 -8.98 10.22 4.49
C ILE A 65 -8.44 11.15 3.41
N ILE A 66 -7.13 11.34 3.37
CA ILE A 66 -6.44 11.79 2.17
C ILE A 66 -5.79 10.56 1.54
N ALA A 67 -6.30 10.17 0.37
CA ALA A 67 -5.83 9.00 -0.38
C ALA A 67 -5.00 9.45 -1.58
N VAL A 68 -3.74 9.04 -1.63
CA VAL A 68 -2.82 9.49 -2.67
C VAL A 68 -2.35 8.37 -3.57
N ASP A 69 -2.21 8.69 -4.87
CA ASP A 69 -1.56 7.83 -5.85
C ASP A 69 -0.84 8.69 -6.91
N ASN A 70 0.21 8.16 -7.54
CA ASN A 70 0.93 8.86 -8.61
C ASN A 70 0.34 8.61 -10.00
N VAL A 71 -0.59 7.67 -10.14
CA VAL A 71 -1.25 7.30 -11.40
C VAL A 71 -2.62 7.97 -11.47
N ALA A 72 -2.77 8.94 -12.38
CA ALA A 72 -4.02 9.71 -12.48
C ALA A 72 -5.21 8.82 -12.87
N GLU A 73 -4.98 7.84 -13.73
CA GLU A 73 -6.01 6.95 -14.27
C GLU A 73 -6.65 6.07 -13.18
N VAL A 74 -5.88 5.60 -12.19
CA VAL A 74 -6.44 4.84 -11.07
C VAL A 74 -7.25 5.74 -10.13
N LEU A 75 -6.83 7.01 -9.96
CA LEU A 75 -7.57 7.99 -9.16
C LEU A 75 -8.91 8.37 -9.80
N GLU A 76 -9.01 8.39 -11.14
CA GLU A 76 -10.29 8.60 -11.83
C GLU A 76 -11.29 7.47 -11.49
N VAL A 77 -10.81 6.21 -11.44
CA VAL A 77 -11.65 5.08 -11.02
C VAL A 77 -12.02 5.19 -9.54
N ALA A 78 -11.07 5.59 -8.69
CA ALA A 78 -11.33 5.76 -7.26
C ALA A 78 -12.43 6.79 -7.00
N ARG A 79 -12.43 7.92 -7.73
CA ARG A 79 -13.45 8.99 -7.61
C ARG A 79 -14.85 8.55 -8.08
N GLN A 80 -14.95 7.52 -8.91
CA GLN A 80 -16.24 6.99 -9.37
C GLN A 80 -16.90 6.05 -8.35
N LYS A 81 -16.17 5.64 -7.31
CA LYS A 81 -16.72 4.80 -6.25
C LYS A 81 -17.70 5.60 -5.38
N ARG A 82 -18.71 4.90 -4.85
CA ARG A 82 -19.66 5.47 -3.89
C ARG A 82 -18.96 5.59 -2.52
N ILE A 83 -18.29 6.71 -2.31
CA ILE A 83 -17.60 7.06 -1.07
C ILE A 83 -18.09 8.44 -0.65
N ASP A 84 -18.19 8.68 0.63
CA ASP A 84 -18.56 9.99 1.17
C ASP A 84 -17.46 11.02 0.87
N GLU A 85 -17.73 11.89 -0.11
CA GLU A 85 -16.79 12.93 -0.57
C GLU A 85 -16.49 13.99 0.51
N SER A 86 -17.35 14.09 1.54
CA SER A 86 -17.06 14.98 2.68
C SER A 86 -15.94 14.45 3.57
N LYS A 87 -15.65 13.16 3.49
CA LYS A 87 -14.63 12.48 4.29
C LYS A 87 -13.36 12.10 3.51
N VAL A 88 -13.46 11.90 2.19
CA VAL A 88 -12.36 11.37 1.38
C VAL A 88 -11.95 12.34 0.30
N THR A 89 -10.65 12.63 0.25
CA THR A 89 -10.04 13.43 -0.82
C THR A 89 -8.98 12.61 -1.53
N PHE A 90 -9.14 12.42 -2.86
CA PHE A 90 -8.16 11.77 -3.71
C PHE A 90 -7.19 12.78 -4.31
N VAL A 91 -5.89 12.63 -4.02
CA VAL A 91 -4.82 13.55 -4.42
C VAL A 91 -3.78 12.83 -5.26
N LYS A 92 -3.35 13.43 -6.36
CA LYS A 92 -2.20 12.93 -7.11
C LYS A 92 -0.92 13.37 -6.42
N ALA A 93 -0.15 12.42 -5.87
CA ALA A 93 1.11 12.69 -5.19
C ALA A 93 2.11 11.55 -5.41
N ASP A 94 3.40 11.84 -5.23
CA ASP A 94 4.45 10.84 -5.22
C ASP A 94 4.65 10.33 -3.78
N ALA A 95 4.66 9.02 -3.59
CA ALA A 95 4.92 8.39 -2.29
C ALA A 95 6.29 8.78 -1.68
N TYR A 96 7.23 9.22 -2.52
CA TYR A 96 8.55 9.70 -2.08
C TYR A 96 8.61 11.20 -1.77
N ASP A 97 7.49 11.92 -1.97
CA ASP A 97 7.36 13.36 -1.68
C ASP A 97 5.95 13.67 -1.18
N LEU A 98 5.70 13.36 0.09
CA LEU A 98 4.42 13.60 0.77
C LEU A 98 4.42 14.89 1.61
N ALA A 99 5.55 15.60 1.69
CA ALA A 99 5.69 16.83 2.45
C ALA A 99 4.70 17.95 2.03
N PRO A 100 4.29 18.07 0.75
CA PRO A 100 3.28 19.06 0.35
C PRO A 100 1.87 18.80 0.86
N LEU A 101 1.60 17.63 1.43
CA LEU A 101 0.27 17.31 1.98
C LEU A 101 0.04 18.12 3.24
N VAL A 102 -0.94 19.00 3.18
CA VAL A 102 -1.38 19.79 4.34
C VAL A 102 -2.31 18.95 5.19
N GLY A 103 -1.92 18.69 6.43
CA GLY A 103 -2.75 17.94 7.38
C GLY A 103 -1.93 17.39 8.54
N SER A 104 -2.63 16.97 9.57
CA SER A 104 -2.07 16.21 10.68
C SER A 104 -2.75 14.86 10.69
N PHE A 105 -2.04 13.82 10.28
CA PHE A 105 -2.61 12.49 10.21
C PHE A 105 -2.26 11.71 11.47
N SER A 106 -3.27 11.05 12.05
CA SER A 106 -3.11 10.16 13.21
C SER A 106 -2.91 8.70 12.80
N MET A 107 -3.12 8.40 11.51
CA MET A 107 -2.88 7.08 10.93
C MET A 107 -2.35 7.20 9.51
N ALA A 108 -1.43 6.32 9.12
CA ALA A 108 -1.07 6.08 7.73
C ALA A 108 -1.37 4.62 7.35
N LEU A 109 -1.93 4.41 6.15
CA LEU A 109 -2.04 3.10 5.52
C LEU A 109 -1.14 3.03 4.29
N VAL A 110 -0.33 1.99 4.20
CA VAL A 110 0.49 1.63 3.03
C VAL A 110 0.11 0.21 2.63
N ALA A 111 -0.83 0.07 1.70
CA ALA A 111 -1.34 -1.22 1.28
C ALA A 111 -0.82 -1.59 -0.12
N PHE A 112 -0.12 -2.74 -0.23
CA PHE A 112 0.39 -3.33 -1.47
C PHE A 112 1.38 -2.45 -2.25
N TRP A 113 2.01 -1.50 -1.56
CA TRP A 113 3.05 -0.63 -2.10
C TRP A 113 4.46 -0.99 -1.64
N TRP A 114 4.63 -1.48 -0.40
CA TRP A 114 5.96 -1.80 0.17
C TRP A 114 6.78 -2.70 -0.75
N SER A 115 6.17 -3.72 -1.29
CA SER A 115 6.82 -4.66 -2.21
C SER A 115 7.30 -4.06 -3.54
N HIS A 116 6.82 -2.87 -3.89
CA HIS A 116 7.23 -2.12 -5.09
C HIS A 116 8.31 -1.07 -4.80
N ILE A 117 8.79 -0.98 -3.55
CA ILE A 117 9.86 -0.07 -3.16
C ILE A 117 11.21 -0.79 -3.37
N PRO A 118 12.14 -0.25 -4.17
CA PRO A 118 13.53 -0.73 -4.19
C PRO A 118 14.11 -0.68 -2.78
N LYS A 119 14.82 -1.73 -2.34
CA LYS A 119 15.34 -1.84 -0.97
C LYS A 119 16.17 -0.62 -0.57
N GLU A 120 16.97 -0.10 -1.48
CA GLU A 120 17.81 1.09 -1.27
C GLU A 120 17.00 2.39 -1.13
N LYS A 121 15.72 2.40 -1.51
CA LYS A 121 14.80 3.56 -1.40
C LYS A 121 13.89 3.53 -0.18
N ILE A 122 13.88 2.44 0.59
CA ILE A 122 13.06 2.33 1.80
C ILE A 122 13.33 3.49 2.77
N PRO A 123 14.59 3.90 3.07
CA PRO A 123 14.82 5.02 3.97
C PRO A 123 14.27 6.36 3.44
N GLN A 124 14.31 6.59 2.12
CA GLN A 124 13.71 7.78 1.51
C GLN A 124 12.19 7.76 1.66
N PHE A 125 11.57 6.62 1.37
CA PHE A 125 10.12 6.44 1.50
C PHE A 125 9.65 6.67 2.95
N LEU A 126 10.33 6.09 3.94
CA LEU A 126 9.97 6.24 5.35
C LEU A 126 10.07 7.70 5.81
N ARG A 127 11.10 8.44 5.41
CA ARG A 127 11.17 9.88 5.70
C ARG A 127 10.00 10.66 5.08
N SER A 128 9.61 10.32 3.86
CA SER A 128 8.45 10.93 3.20
C SER A 128 7.15 10.59 3.93
N LEU A 129 6.96 9.31 4.29
CA LEU A 129 5.77 8.80 4.96
C LEU A 129 5.56 9.46 6.33
N HIS A 130 6.62 9.58 7.14
CA HIS A 130 6.53 10.11 8.50
C HIS A 130 6.37 11.64 8.55
N GLY A 131 6.78 12.36 7.50
CA GLY A 131 6.74 13.83 7.47
C GLY A 131 5.36 14.43 7.84
N PRO A 132 4.26 14.01 7.23
CA PRO A 132 2.92 14.52 7.52
C PRO A 132 2.25 13.90 8.76
N LEU A 133 2.86 12.91 9.42
CA LEU A 133 2.28 12.21 10.57
C LEU A 133 2.56 12.96 11.88
N THR A 134 1.60 12.92 12.78
CA THR A 134 1.81 13.41 14.15
C THR A 134 2.58 12.38 14.98
N HIS A 135 3.19 12.82 16.06
CA HIS A 135 3.77 11.91 17.04
C HIS A 135 2.73 10.90 17.54
N ASN A 136 3.16 9.66 17.77
CA ASN A 136 2.32 8.53 18.17
C ASN A 136 1.25 8.12 17.13
N SER A 137 1.34 8.60 15.89
CA SER A 137 0.47 8.14 14.81
C SER A 137 0.67 6.65 14.53
N LEU A 138 -0.43 5.98 14.20
CA LEU A 138 -0.41 4.56 13.81
C LEU A 138 0.00 4.43 12.34
N VAL A 139 1.04 3.67 12.05
CA VAL A 139 1.36 3.24 10.68
C VAL A 139 0.92 1.79 10.51
N VAL A 140 0.23 1.53 9.41
CA VAL A 140 -0.24 0.20 9.03
C VAL A 140 0.33 -0.13 7.66
N LEU A 141 1.12 -1.19 7.59
CA LEU A 141 1.70 -1.73 6.37
C LEU A 141 1.00 -3.06 6.05
N VAL A 142 0.55 -3.23 4.83
CA VAL A 142 -0.08 -4.49 4.35
C VAL A 142 0.51 -4.84 3.00
N ASP A 143 0.95 -6.09 2.79
CA ASP A 143 1.35 -6.55 1.46
C ASP A 143 1.23 -8.08 1.34
N ASN A 144 1.58 -8.59 0.15
CA ASN A 144 1.50 -10.00 -0.17
C ASN A 144 2.66 -10.79 0.44
N LYS A 145 2.37 -12.01 0.86
CA LYS A 145 3.37 -13.07 1.01
C LYS A 145 3.66 -13.71 -0.36
N TYR A 146 4.84 -14.28 -0.52
CA TYR A 146 5.09 -15.17 -1.63
C TYR A 146 4.54 -16.57 -1.31
N VAL A 147 3.50 -16.97 -2.03
CA VAL A 147 2.86 -18.29 -1.87
C VAL A 147 3.00 -19.03 -3.20
N PRO A 148 3.82 -20.12 -3.25
CA PRO A 148 3.95 -20.95 -4.45
C PRO A 148 2.58 -21.40 -4.99
N GLY A 149 2.40 -21.30 -6.30
CA GLY A 149 1.13 -21.65 -6.97
C GLY A 149 0.04 -20.56 -6.96
N SER A 150 0.06 -19.60 -6.01
CA SER A 150 -0.85 -18.44 -6.01
C SER A 150 -0.17 -17.13 -6.42
N SER A 151 1.11 -16.96 -6.06
CA SER A 151 1.89 -15.79 -6.47
C SER A 151 2.45 -15.96 -7.88
N THR A 152 2.53 -14.85 -8.65
CA THR A 152 3.33 -14.83 -9.89
C THR A 152 4.77 -15.18 -9.55
N PRO A 153 5.43 -16.07 -10.32
CA PRO A 153 6.82 -16.45 -10.05
C PRO A 153 7.79 -15.27 -10.06
N ILE A 154 8.80 -15.32 -9.19
CA ILE A 154 9.95 -14.42 -9.27
C ILE A 154 10.80 -14.89 -10.44
N THR A 155 11.13 -14.00 -11.37
CA THR A 155 11.87 -14.29 -12.57
C THR A 155 13.30 -13.76 -12.55
N GLU A 156 13.59 -12.80 -11.67
CA GLU A 156 14.90 -12.13 -11.66
C GLU A 156 15.23 -11.56 -10.28
N TRP A 157 16.53 -11.42 -10.01
CA TRP A 157 17.10 -10.75 -8.82
C TRP A 157 18.16 -9.76 -9.30
N ASP A 158 18.23 -8.58 -8.68
CA ASP A 158 19.33 -7.63 -8.90
C ASP A 158 20.42 -7.74 -7.82
N SER A 159 21.49 -6.97 -8.00
CA SER A 159 22.62 -6.94 -7.06
C SER A 159 22.30 -6.37 -5.68
N SER A 160 21.20 -5.62 -5.55
CA SER A 160 20.68 -5.09 -4.27
C SER A 160 19.73 -6.07 -3.58
N GLY A 161 19.50 -7.24 -4.18
CA GLY A 161 18.59 -8.27 -3.67
C GLY A 161 17.12 -7.93 -3.87
N ASN A 162 16.80 -6.99 -4.77
CA ASN A 162 15.42 -6.79 -5.21
C ASN A 162 14.99 -7.94 -6.12
N THR A 163 13.71 -8.29 -6.04
CA THR A 163 13.09 -9.33 -6.85
C THR A 163 12.12 -8.76 -7.87
N TYR A 164 12.02 -9.44 -9.02
CA TYR A 164 11.17 -9.00 -10.11
C TYR A 164 10.28 -10.13 -10.61
N GLN A 165 9.12 -9.75 -11.11
CA GLN A 165 8.16 -10.63 -11.75
C GLN A 165 7.91 -10.13 -13.17
N THR A 166 7.79 -11.03 -14.13
CA THR A 166 7.23 -10.72 -15.45
C THR A 166 5.71 -10.83 -15.37
N ARG A 167 5.01 -9.78 -15.74
CA ARG A 167 3.54 -9.74 -15.74
C ARG A 167 3.03 -9.39 -17.13
N THR A 168 2.11 -10.21 -17.62
CA THR A 168 1.45 -10.03 -18.92
C THR A 168 0.08 -9.41 -18.72
N LEU A 169 -0.25 -8.36 -19.47
CA LEU A 169 -1.59 -7.78 -19.52
C LEU A 169 -2.47 -8.53 -20.54
N SER A 170 -3.78 -8.26 -20.52
CA SER A 170 -4.75 -8.87 -21.44
C SER A 170 -4.46 -8.57 -22.91
N ASP A 171 -3.77 -7.46 -23.21
CA ASP A 171 -3.32 -7.11 -24.57
C ASP A 171 -2.06 -7.86 -25.02
N GLY A 172 -1.52 -8.76 -24.18
CA GLY A 172 -0.30 -9.54 -24.42
C GLY A 172 1.00 -8.77 -24.12
N SER A 173 0.94 -7.51 -23.70
CA SER A 173 2.14 -6.76 -23.32
C SER A 173 2.75 -7.26 -22.03
N GLU A 174 4.09 -7.37 -21.97
CA GLU A 174 4.81 -7.86 -20.81
C GLU A 174 5.55 -6.72 -20.10
N TYR A 175 5.55 -6.79 -18.78
CA TYR A 175 6.18 -5.80 -17.91
C TYR A 175 7.04 -6.48 -16.86
N ARG A 176 8.27 -5.99 -16.72
CA ARG A 176 9.17 -6.34 -15.61
C ARG A 176 8.79 -5.49 -14.40
N ILE A 177 8.23 -6.11 -13.38
CA ILE A 177 7.70 -5.44 -12.20
C ILE A 177 8.52 -5.81 -10.98
N LEU A 178 9.08 -4.80 -10.30
CA LEU A 178 9.70 -4.96 -8.99
C LEU A 178 8.66 -5.45 -8.00
N LYS A 179 8.92 -6.57 -7.34
CA LYS A 179 8.04 -7.16 -6.33
C LYS A 179 8.87 -7.90 -5.28
N ASN A 180 9.18 -7.19 -4.20
CA ASN A 180 9.88 -7.72 -3.05
C ASN A 180 8.89 -8.42 -2.10
N PHE A 181 9.39 -9.41 -1.36
CA PHE A 181 8.63 -10.14 -0.34
C PHE A 181 9.44 -10.12 0.96
N PRO A 182 9.34 -9.05 1.76
CA PRO A 182 10.13 -8.89 2.97
C PRO A 182 9.73 -9.92 4.02
N LYS A 183 10.71 -10.33 4.84
CA LYS A 183 10.48 -11.05 6.09
C LYS A 183 10.13 -10.06 7.21
N GLU A 184 9.53 -10.55 8.29
CA GLU A 184 9.26 -9.75 9.49
C GLU A 184 10.51 -8.99 9.98
N THR A 185 11.65 -9.68 10.05
CA THR A 185 12.91 -9.08 10.51
C THR A 185 13.36 -7.92 9.61
N GLU A 186 13.26 -8.04 8.29
CA GLU A 186 13.61 -6.97 7.34
C GLU A 186 12.68 -5.76 7.50
N LEU A 187 11.40 -5.98 7.78
CA LEU A 187 10.43 -4.89 8.05
C LEU A 187 10.78 -4.20 9.36
N ARG A 188 10.97 -4.98 10.45
CA ARG A 188 11.32 -4.48 11.78
C ARG A 188 12.59 -3.62 11.73
N ASP A 189 13.67 -4.16 11.14
CA ASP A 189 14.95 -3.45 11.00
C ASP A 189 14.80 -2.15 10.19
N SER A 190 13.96 -2.16 9.15
CA SER A 190 13.72 -0.98 8.30
C SER A 190 13.05 0.17 9.06
N VAL A 191 12.20 -0.12 10.04
CA VAL A 191 11.43 0.89 10.77
C VAL A 191 11.95 1.16 12.18
N GLU A 192 12.92 0.41 12.68
CA GLU A 192 13.42 0.42 14.05
C GLU A 192 13.70 1.85 14.60
N SER A 193 14.32 2.71 13.79
CA SER A 193 14.65 4.07 14.19
C SER A 193 13.45 5.04 14.23
N TYR A 194 12.27 4.61 13.76
CA TYR A 194 11.05 5.42 13.65
C TYR A 194 9.91 4.87 14.48
N ALA A 195 10.00 3.62 14.95
CA ALA A 195 8.88 2.84 15.42
C ALA A 195 8.96 2.54 16.92
N GLU A 196 7.83 2.73 17.58
CA GLU A 196 7.50 2.11 18.87
C GLU A 196 6.37 1.10 18.65
N ASP A 197 6.24 0.09 19.52
CA ASP A 197 5.15 -0.89 19.52
C ASP A 197 4.97 -1.64 18.18
N PHE A 198 6.09 -2.06 17.56
CA PHE A 198 6.02 -2.83 16.32
C PHE A 198 5.37 -4.19 16.55
N ASP A 199 4.28 -4.45 15.84
CA ASP A 199 3.57 -5.73 15.77
C ASP A 199 3.54 -6.25 14.34
N TYR A 200 3.58 -7.58 14.17
CA TYR A 200 3.55 -8.23 12.86
C TYR A 200 2.67 -9.48 12.90
N LYS A 201 1.80 -9.62 11.92
CA LYS A 201 0.92 -10.77 11.76
C LYS A 201 0.95 -11.29 10.33
N GLU A 202 1.17 -12.59 10.18
CA GLU A 202 0.98 -13.29 8.92
C GLU A 202 -0.43 -13.87 8.80
N LEU A 203 -0.99 -13.77 7.60
CA LEU A 203 -2.15 -14.48 7.11
C LEU A 203 -1.68 -15.55 6.09
N ASP A 204 -2.60 -16.24 5.44
CA ASP A 204 -2.23 -17.26 4.45
C ASP A 204 -1.54 -16.65 3.23
N TYR A 205 -2.04 -15.50 2.73
CA TYR A 205 -1.57 -14.85 1.49
C TYR A 205 -0.98 -13.45 1.71
N PHE A 206 -1.16 -12.87 2.88
CA PHE A 206 -0.76 -11.51 3.19
C PHE A 206 -0.01 -11.42 4.51
N TRP A 207 0.58 -10.28 4.75
CA TRP A 207 1.05 -9.88 6.06
C TRP A 207 0.56 -8.46 6.38
N ILE A 208 0.43 -8.18 7.66
CA ILE A 208 0.16 -6.85 8.19
C ILE A 208 1.20 -6.55 9.27
N ALA A 209 1.78 -5.37 9.21
CA ALA A 209 2.63 -4.83 10.26
C ALA A 209 2.08 -3.49 10.73
N THR A 210 2.16 -3.24 12.01
CA THR A 210 1.76 -1.97 12.61
C THR A 210 2.84 -1.45 13.54
N TYR A 211 2.96 -0.13 13.64
CA TYR A 211 3.82 0.52 14.64
C TYR A 211 3.33 1.93 14.94
N ARG A 212 3.80 2.49 16.06
CA ARG A 212 3.61 3.90 16.41
C ARG A 212 4.83 4.71 16.00
N VAL A 213 4.59 5.91 15.46
CA VAL A 213 5.68 6.82 15.09
C VAL A 213 6.32 7.36 16.36
N ALA A 214 7.61 7.01 16.58
CA ALA A 214 8.44 7.57 17.63
C ALA A 214 8.69 9.09 17.41
N LYS A 215 9.14 9.75 18.44
CA LYS A 215 9.56 11.18 18.35
C LYS A 215 10.84 11.36 17.58
#